data_c2c43596fade69be1d5aecfdf580673c
#
_entry.id   c2c43596fade69be1d5aecfdf580673c
#
_cell.length_a   1.000
_cell.length_b   1.000
_cell.length_c   1.000
_cell.angle_alpha   90.00
_cell.angle_beta   90.00
_cell.angle_gamma   90.00
#
_symmetry.space_group_name_H-M   'P 1'
#
loop_
_entity.id
_entity.type
_entity.pdbx_description
1 polymer ?
#
loop_
_entity_poly.entity_id
_entity_poly.type
_entity_poly.pdbx_seq_one_letter_code
_entity_poly.pdbx_strand_id
1 'polypeptide(L)'
;MSKRILVVEDQPDNRQIIRDMLAPTDYEITEAENGEQALAAIAKQRPDLILMDIQLPVMDGYIATSRIKADPALRSIPIIAVTSYVLSGEEKKARAAGCDDYVPKPFSPRQLLPKIRQHLS
;
A
#
# COMPACT_ATOMS: atom_id res chain seq x y z
N MET A 1 1.61 17.52 12.28
CA MET A 1 0.51 16.56 12.06
C MET A 1 1.06 15.24 11.53
N SER A 2 0.52 14.16 12.04
CA SER A 2 0.98 12.83 11.62
C SER A 2 0.57 12.51 10.19
N LYS A 3 1.45 11.87 9.46
CA LYS A 3 1.11 11.33 8.14
C LYS A 3 0.25 10.09 8.29
N ARG A 4 -0.66 9.88 7.35
CA ARG A 4 -1.59 8.75 7.38
C ARG A 4 -1.23 7.74 6.32
N ILE A 5 -1.14 6.47 6.74
CA ILE A 5 -0.84 5.34 5.85
C ILE A 5 -2.06 4.43 5.81
N LEU A 6 -2.54 4.12 4.61
CA LEU A 6 -3.58 3.13 4.40
C LEU A 6 -2.91 1.80 4.07
N VAL A 7 -3.20 0.77 4.87
CA VAL A 7 -2.69 -0.58 4.66
C VAL A 7 -3.81 -1.43 4.07
N VAL A 8 -3.61 -1.91 2.84
CA VAL A 8 -4.58 -2.76 2.15
C VAL A 8 -4.05 -4.18 2.12
N GLU A 9 -4.60 -5.04 2.95
CA GLU A 9 -4.14 -6.41 3.16
C GLU A 9 -5.31 -7.25 3.69
N ASP A 10 -5.59 -8.39 3.07
CA ASP A 10 -6.74 -9.22 3.45
C ASP A 10 -6.49 -10.09 4.69
N GLN A 11 -5.24 -10.40 5.01
CA GLN A 11 -4.91 -11.29 6.13
C GLN A 11 -4.73 -10.48 7.41
N PRO A 12 -5.53 -10.76 8.48
CA PRO A 12 -5.40 -10.02 9.74
C PRO A 12 -4.01 -10.11 10.36
N ASP A 13 -3.37 -11.27 10.26
CA ASP A 13 -2.02 -11.47 10.81
C ASP A 13 -1.00 -10.58 10.11
N ASN A 14 -1.12 -10.43 8.78
CA ASN A 14 -0.22 -9.57 8.03
C ASN A 14 -0.45 -8.10 8.35
N ARG A 15 -1.71 -7.70 8.55
CA ARG A 15 -2.02 -6.33 8.99
C ARG A 15 -1.40 -6.05 10.35
N GLN A 16 -1.45 -7.03 11.27
CA GLN A 16 -0.85 -6.88 12.60
C GLN A 16 0.67 -6.72 12.50
N ILE A 17 1.32 -7.50 11.65
CA ILE A 17 2.77 -7.39 11.44
C ILE A 17 3.14 -5.98 10.96
N ILE A 18 2.39 -5.45 10.02
CA ILE A 18 2.65 -4.10 9.50
C ILE A 18 2.41 -3.06 10.59
N ARG A 19 1.32 -3.18 11.36
CA ARG A 19 1.07 -2.29 12.49
C ARG A 19 2.21 -2.29 13.49
N ASP A 20 2.74 -3.48 13.80
CA ASP A 20 3.84 -3.60 14.74
C ASP A 20 5.12 -2.95 14.21
N MET A 21 5.38 -3.09 12.91
CA MET A 21 6.53 -2.43 12.28
C MET A 21 6.42 -0.90 12.34
N LEU A 22 5.21 -0.37 12.23
CA LEU A 22 4.98 1.07 12.20
C LEU A 22 4.67 1.66 13.58
N ALA A 23 4.50 0.82 14.61
CA ALA A 23 4.19 1.30 15.96
C ALA A 23 5.21 2.27 16.53
N PRO A 24 6.54 2.10 16.32
CA PRO A 24 7.52 3.08 16.80
C PRO A 24 7.49 4.42 16.08
N THR A 25 6.75 4.53 14.97
CA THR A 25 6.64 5.77 14.21
C THR A 25 5.42 6.55 14.70
N ASP A 26 5.29 7.80 14.28
CA ASP A 26 4.11 8.61 14.59
C ASP A 26 3.08 8.60 13.45
N TYR A 27 3.21 7.68 12.49
CA TYR A 27 2.23 7.56 11.41
C TYR A 27 0.89 7.05 11.93
N GLU A 28 -0.19 7.60 11.41
CA GLU A 28 -1.55 7.09 11.65
C GLU A 28 -1.82 5.97 10.66
N ILE A 29 -2.32 4.85 11.16
CA ILE A 29 -2.58 3.67 10.31
C ILE A 29 -4.07 3.47 10.17
N THR A 30 -4.54 3.37 8.92
CA THR A 30 -5.89 2.91 8.60
C THR A 30 -5.75 1.62 7.79
N GLU A 31 -6.81 0.81 7.77
CA GLU A 31 -6.73 -0.53 7.18
C GLU A 31 -7.92 -0.81 6.27
N ALA A 32 -7.67 -1.59 5.23
CA ALA A 32 -8.70 -2.11 4.34
C ALA A 32 -8.36 -3.55 4.00
N GLU A 33 -9.38 -4.36 3.76
CA GLU A 33 -9.20 -5.80 3.52
C GLU A 33 -9.18 -6.16 2.04
N ASN A 34 -9.62 -5.27 1.18
CA ASN A 34 -9.65 -5.49 -0.27
C ASN A 34 -9.66 -4.15 -1.00
N GLY A 35 -9.64 -4.22 -2.34
CA GLY A 35 -9.58 -3.03 -3.16
C GLY A 35 -10.80 -2.13 -3.05
N GLU A 36 -12.00 -2.71 -2.91
CA GLU A 36 -13.22 -1.92 -2.74
C GLU A 36 -13.21 -1.15 -1.44
N GLN A 37 -12.82 -1.80 -0.34
CA GLN A 37 -12.68 -1.13 0.95
C GLN A 37 -11.61 -0.06 0.91
N ALA A 38 -10.53 -0.30 0.16
CA ALA A 38 -9.48 0.70 0.00
C ALA A 38 -10.03 1.96 -0.68
N LEU A 39 -10.79 1.81 -1.76
CA LEU A 39 -11.37 2.95 -2.46
C LEU A 39 -12.36 3.71 -1.56
N ALA A 40 -13.16 2.98 -0.78
CA ALA A 40 -14.09 3.58 0.16
C ALA A 40 -13.36 4.35 1.28
N ALA A 41 -12.28 3.77 1.80
CA ALA A 41 -11.47 4.40 2.84
C ALA A 41 -10.82 5.68 2.34
N ILE A 42 -10.31 5.67 1.10
CA ILE A 42 -9.69 6.85 0.48
C ILE A 42 -10.71 7.97 0.30
N ALA A 43 -11.92 7.63 -0.13
CA ALA A 43 -12.98 8.60 -0.32
C ALA A 43 -13.40 9.25 1.01
N LYS A 44 -13.34 8.49 2.09
CA LYS A 44 -13.71 8.96 3.41
C LYS A 44 -12.60 9.82 4.03
N GLN A 45 -11.35 9.45 3.81
CA GLN A 45 -10.20 10.13 4.39
C GLN A 45 -8.95 9.85 3.56
N ARG A 46 -8.47 10.88 2.86
CA ARG A 46 -7.34 10.75 1.94
C ARG A 46 -6.05 10.38 2.70
N PRO A 47 -5.42 9.26 2.38
CA PRO A 47 -4.13 8.92 2.99
C PRO A 47 -2.98 9.67 2.34
N ASP A 48 -1.84 9.67 3.01
CA ASP A 48 -0.61 10.26 2.49
C ASP A 48 0.23 9.23 1.74
N LEU A 49 0.01 7.94 2.03
CA LEU A 49 0.69 6.84 1.38
C LEU A 49 -0.17 5.58 1.51
N ILE A 50 -0.07 4.69 0.53
CA ILE A 50 -0.80 3.42 0.52
C ILE A 50 0.19 2.27 0.41
N LEU A 51 0.08 1.30 1.33
CA LEU A 51 0.73 0.01 1.20
C LEU A 51 -0.31 -0.94 0.62
N MET A 52 -0.09 -1.38 -0.61
CA MET A 52 -1.08 -2.15 -1.37
C MET A 52 -0.60 -3.58 -1.60
N ASP A 53 -1.26 -4.54 -0.96
CA ASP A 53 -1.06 -5.94 -1.30
C ASP A 53 -1.63 -6.17 -2.69
N ILE A 54 -0.88 -6.86 -3.52
CA ILE A 54 -1.31 -7.13 -4.89
C ILE A 54 -2.31 -8.28 -4.92
N GLN A 55 -2.17 -9.24 -4.01
CA GLN A 55 -3.00 -10.45 -3.98
C GLN A 55 -4.20 -10.28 -3.05
N LEU A 56 -5.22 -9.57 -3.53
CA LEU A 56 -6.42 -9.28 -2.74
C LEU A 56 -7.64 -10.00 -3.31
N PRO A 57 -8.59 -10.38 -2.45
CA PRO A 57 -9.88 -10.87 -2.93
C PRO A 57 -10.72 -9.73 -3.48
N VAL A 58 -11.77 -10.05 -4.22
CA VAL A 58 -12.76 -9.12 -4.77
C VAL A 58 -12.18 -8.21 -5.85
N MET A 59 -11.22 -7.40 -5.49
CA MET A 59 -10.52 -6.51 -6.42
C MET A 59 -9.03 -6.55 -6.08
N ASP A 60 -8.20 -7.05 -7.01
CA ASP A 60 -6.77 -7.17 -6.74
C ASP A 60 -6.08 -5.81 -6.68
N GLY A 61 -4.85 -5.81 -6.16
CA GLY A 61 -4.10 -4.58 -5.94
C GLY A 61 -3.75 -3.83 -7.23
N TYR A 62 -3.57 -4.53 -8.35
CA TYR A 62 -3.29 -3.88 -9.62
C TYR A 62 -4.49 -3.06 -10.10
N ILE A 63 -5.69 -3.64 -10.00
CA ILE A 63 -6.92 -2.95 -10.41
C ILE A 63 -7.17 -1.75 -9.52
N ALA A 64 -7.05 -1.93 -8.19
CA ALA A 64 -7.24 -0.84 -7.24
C ALA A 64 -6.25 0.30 -7.51
N THR A 65 -4.97 -0.04 -7.72
CA THR A 65 -3.93 0.94 -8.03
C THR A 65 -4.26 1.70 -9.30
N SER A 66 -4.66 1.00 -10.36
CA SER A 66 -5.00 1.64 -11.63
C SER A 66 -6.15 2.62 -11.47
N ARG A 67 -7.16 2.27 -10.69
CA ARG A 67 -8.30 3.16 -10.43
C ARG A 67 -7.89 4.41 -9.66
N ILE A 68 -7.02 4.25 -8.65
CA ILE A 68 -6.53 5.38 -7.87
C ILE A 68 -5.72 6.31 -8.76
N LYS A 69 -4.82 5.76 -9.56
CA LYS A 69 -3.95 6.56 -10.43
C LYS A 69 -4.68 7.20 -11.61
N ALA A 70 -5.85 6.67 -11.96
CA ALA A 70 -6.70 7.27 -12.99
C ALA A 70 -7.44 8.51 -12.48
N ASP A 71 -7.58 8.68 -11.17
CA ASP A 71 -8.27 9.83 -10.57
C ASP A 71 -7.29 10.97 -10.36
N PRO A 72 -7.48 12.13 -11.03
CA PRO A 72 -6.56 13.27 -10.89
C PRO A 72 -6.39 13.75 -9.44
N ALA A 73 -7.40 13.57 -8.58
CA ALA A 73 -7.32 13.98 -7.19
C ALA A 73 -6.48 13.03 -6.33
N LEU A 74 -6.28 11.80 -6.80
CA LEU A 74 -5.64 10.75 -6.01
C LEU A 74 -4.31 10.25 -6.58
N ARG A 75 -4.03 10.57 -7.84
CA ARG A 75 -2.85 9.99 -8.51
C ARG A 75 -1.51 10.40 -7.89
N SER A 76 -1.47 11.46 -7.09
CA SER A 76 -0.24 11.90 -6.43
C SER A 76 0.05 11.14 -5.15
N ILE A 77 -0.88 10.32 -4.66
CA ILE A 77 -0.65 9.50 -3.46
C ILE A 77 0.34 8.40 -3.79
N PRO A 78 1.49 8.31 -3.10
CA PRO A 78 2.44 7.22 -3.35
C PRO A 78 1.82 5.87 -2.98
N ILE A 79 2.01 4.88 -3.85
CA ILE A 79 1.53 3.51 -3.62
C ILE A 79 2.74 2.58 -3.66
N ILE A 80 2.98 1.88 -2.56
CA ILE A 80 4.03 0.87 -2.47
C ILE A 80 3.35 -0.50 -2.59
N ALA A 81 3.66 -1.22 -3.66
CA ALA A 81 3.12 -2.56 -3.87
C ALA A 81 3.83 -3.55 -2.96
N VAL A 82 3.06 -4.42 -2.32
CA VAL A 82 3.58 -5.48 -1.44
C VAL A 82 3.09 -6.80 -2.00
N THR A 83 3.98 -7.75 -2.25
CA THR A 83 3.59 -9.03 -2.84
C THR A 83 4.52 -10.15 -2.42
N SER A 84 3.96 -11.35 -2.27
CA SER A 84 4.74 -12.57 -2.02
C SER A 84 5.24 -13.21 -3.31
N TYR A 85 4.81 -12.73 -4.47
CA TYR A 85 5.31 -13.22 -5.74
C TYR A 85 6.61 -12.51 -6.10
N VAL A 86 7.69 -13.29 -6.18
CA VAL A 86 9.01 -12.78 -6.61
C VAL A 86 9.32 -13.28 -8.01
N LEU A 87 8.29 -13.50 -8.83
CA LEU A 87 8.48 -13.95 -10.19
C LEU A 87 8.94 -12.80 -11.06
N SER A 88 9.73 -13.15 -12.07
CA SER A 88 10.19 -12.22 -13.08
C SER A 88 8.98 -11.48 -13.69
N GLY A 89 8.99 -10.15 -13.65
CA GLY A 89 7.95 -9.34 -14.24
C GLY A 89 6.91 -8.79 -13.27
N GLU A 90 6.86 -9.25 -12.02
CA GLU A 90 5.89 -8.74 -11.04
C GLU A 90 6.13 -7.28 -10.69
N GLU A 91 7.40 -6.90 -10.50
CA GLU A 91 7.73 -5.50 -10.27
C GLU A 91 7.33 -4.63 -11.45
N LYS A 92 7.56 -5.13 -12.67
CA LYS A 92 7.20 -4.42 -13.89
C LYS A 92 5.68 -4.24 -14.00
N LYS A 93 4.90 -5.27 -13.64
CA LYS A 93 3.43 -5.18 -13.61
C LYS A 93 2.96 -4.16 -12.60
N ALA A 94 3.56 -4.14 -11.40
CA ALA A 94 3.20 -3.18 -10.37
C ALA A 94 3.45 -1.76 -10.85
N ARG A 95 4.60 -1.50 -11.44
CA ARG A 95 4.91 -0.16 -11.96
C ARG A 95 4.03 0.22 -13.13
N ALA A 96 3.69 -0.72 -13.99
CA ALA A 96 2.78 -0.49 -15.13
C ALA A 96 1.38 -0.12 -14.64
N ALA A 97 0.94 -0.68 -13.51
CA ALA A 97 -0.35 -0.34 -12.91
C ALA A 97 -0.33 1.04 -12.24
N GLY A 98 0.85 1.61 -11.99
CA GLY A 98 1.01 2.92 -11.39
C GLY A 98 1.61 2.94 -10.00
N CYS A 99 2.08 1.79 -9.50
CA CYS A 99 2.75 1.75 -8.20
C CYS A 99 4.06 2.53 -8.25
N ASP A 100 4.33 3.26 -7.20
CA ASP A 100 5.52 4.11 -7.11
C ASP A 100 6.74 3.35 -6.59
N ASP A 101 6.49 2.24 -5.89
CA ASP A 101 7.55 1.40 -5.35
C ASP A 101 7.04 -0.02 -5.16
N TYR A 102 7.93 -0.90 -4.75
CA TYR A 102 7.65 -2.33 -4.68
C TYR A 102 8.47 -2.97 -3.54
N VAL A 103 7.84 -3.80 -2.72
CA VAL A 103 8.50 -4.53 -1.64
C VAL A 103 8.04 -5.99 -1.67
N PRO A 104 8.95 -6.94 -1.88
CA PRO A 104 8.58 -8.36 -1.83
C PRO A 104 8.37 -8.84 -0.40
N LYS A 105 7.41 -9.74 -0.20
CA LYS A 105 7.21 -10.43 1.07
C LYS A 105 8.12 -11.68 1.11
N PRO A 106 8.60 -12.08 2.27
CA PRO A 106 8.55 -11.35 3.54
C PRO A 106 9.51 -10.18 3.55
N PHE A 107 9.13 -9.09 4.22
CA PHE A 107 9.98 -7.91 4.33
C PHE A 107 10.23 -7.58 5.79
N SER A 108 11.33 -6.88 6.05
CA SER A 108 11.69 -6.41 7.39
C SER A 108 11.44 -4.91 7.49
N PRO A 109 11.43 -4.35 8.73
CA PRO A 109 11.37 -2.89 8.89
C PRO A 109 12.48 -2.16 8.15
N ARG A 110 13.66 -2.78 8.04
CA ARG A 110 14.79 -2.19 7.32
C ARG A 110 14.53 -2.00 5.84
N GLN A 111 13.65 -2.81 5.26
CA GLN A 111 13.28 -2.71 3.86
C GLN A 111 12.13 -1.74 3.66
N LEU A 112 11.13 -1.79 4.54
CA LEU A 112 9.89 -1.04 4.37
C LEU A 112 10.02 0.42 4.83
N LEU A 113 10.55 0.66 6.03
CA LEU A 113 10.57 1.99 6.61
C LEU A 113 11.33 3.03 5.78
N PRO A 114 12.50 2.71 5.20
CA PRO A 114 13.19 3.70 4.35
C PRO A 114 12.37 4.09 3.12
N LYS A 115 11.65 3.14 2.52
CA LYS A 115 10.81 3.41 1.36
C LYS A 115 9.64 4.32 1.74
N ILE A 116 9.00 4.06 2.88
CA ILE A 116 7.93 4.91 3.38
C ILE A 116 8.43 6.33 3.61
N ARG A 117 9.57 6.47 4.29
CA ARG A 117 10.15 7.79 4.57
C ARG A 117 10.50 8.54 3.29
N GLN A 118 11.03 7.83 2.29
CA GLN A 118 11.39 8.42 1.01
C GLN A 118 10.18 9.05 0.33
N HIS A 119 9.04 8.37 0.37
CA HIS A 119 7.84 8.83 -0.31
C HIS A 119 7.03 9.84 0.51
N LEU A 120 7.26 9.94 1.82
CA LEU A 120 6.56 10.87 2.70
C LEU A 120 7.36 12.13 3.06
N SER A 121 8.61 12.18 2.69
CA SER A 121 9.47 13.33 2.98
C SER A 121 9.30 14.48 1.99
#